data_fb26e93fffad6cb0689748aa18581c65
#
_entry.id   fb26e93fffad6cb0689748aa18581c65
#
_cell.length_a   1.000
_cell.length_b   1.000
_cell.length_c   1.000
_cell.angle_alpha   90.00
_cell.angle_beta   90.00
_cell.angle_gamma   90.00
#
_symmetry.space_group_name_H-M   'P 1'
#
loop_
_entity.id
_entity.type
_entity.pdbx_description
1 polymer ?
#
loop_
_entity_poly.entity_id
_entity_poly.type
_entity_poly.pdbx_seq_one_letter_code
_entity_poly.pdbx_strand_id
1 'polypeptide(L)'
;MVRLIFLSDFTEAFPHILLQGILRYAKENAQKEWVVCRMPPSFKSQFGIEGVLEWAKNWKANAMIGRFDNDENVSLLQQNGITVIAQDYKRRFTNIPNITSDYLLTGQMAAEYFLMRGFKNFAFFGYENTVWSDERCIGFHQTLEKAGYGNQFHAYTNQQLETLWYYDTTPLVNWLQSLPPKTALLCCDHNQGNKITEVCKFSKIKIPNDIAVLGVDNDVS
;
A
#
# COMPACT_ATOMS: atom_id res chain seq x y z
N MET A 1 6.85 -31.30 -2.27
CA MET A 1 6.80 -30.18 -3.24
C MET A 1 5.86 -29.13 -2.71
N VAL A 2 6.26 -27.87 -2.70
CA VAL A 2 5.40 -26.71 -2.41
C VAL A 2 4.98 -26.09 -3.74
N ARG A 3 3.68 -26.00 -3.99
CA ARG A 3 3.11 -25.34 -5.16
C ARG A 3 2.37 -24.08 -4.71
N LEU A 4 3.08 -22.98 -4.78
CA LEU A 4 2.64 -21.68 -4.30
C LEU A 4 2.04 -20.83 -5.41
N ILE A 5 0.82 -20.34 -5.23
CA ILE A 5 0.26 -19.24 -6.01
C ILE A 5 0.58 -17.94 -5.29
N PHE A 6 1.17 -16.97 -6.00
CA PHE A 6 1.35 -15.62 -5.51
C PHE A 6 0.38 -14.69 -6.27
N LEU A 7 -0.74 -14.36 -5.61
CA LEU A 7 -1.82 -13.51 -6.11
C LEU A 7 -1.57 -12.07 -5.68
N SER A 8 -0.90 -11.27 -6.52
CA SER A 8 -0.56 -9.89 -6.20
C SER A 8 -0.40 -9.03 -7.45
N ASP A 9 -0.43 -7.71 -7.27
CA ASP A 9 -0.23 -6.77 -8.36
C ASP A 9 1.27 -6.56 -8.62
N PHE A 10 1.75 -7.12 -9.72
CA PHE A 10 3.14 -7.03 -10.11
C PHE A 10 3.49 -5.73 -10.85
N THR A 11 2.59 -4.75 -10.91
CA THR A 11 2.90 -3.39 -11.33
C THR A 11 3.47 -2.54 -10.19
N GLU A 12 3.35 -3.02 -8.95
CA GLU A 12 3.91 -2.40 -7.75
C GLU A 12 5.26 -3.04 -7.39
N ALA A 13 6.17 -2.25 -6.77
CA ALA A 13 7.49 -2.74 -6.36
C ALA A 13 7.43 -3.76 -5.20
N PHE A 14 6.57 -3.52 -4.22
CA PHE A 14 6.50 -4.38 -3.04
C PHE A 14 6.28 -5.88 -3.39
N PRO A 15 5.36 -6.26 -4.30
CA PRO A 15 5.23 -7.65 -4.75
C PRO A 15 6.47 -8.22 -5.40
N HIS A 16 7.26 -7.42 -6.12
CA HIS A 16 8.53 -7.89 -6.68
C HIS A 16 9.55 -8.22 -5.59
N ILE A 17 9.69 -7.34 -4.59
CA ILE A 17 10.60 -7.54 -3.45
C ILE A 17 10.16 -8.76 -2.65
N LEU A 18 8.87 -8.90 -2.39
CA LEU A 18 8.30 -10.04 -1.69
C LEU A 18 8.55 -11.35 -2.46
N LEU A 19 8.34 -11.36 -3.77
CA LEU A 19 8.63 -12.52 -4.62
C LEU A 19 10.10 -12.92 -4.56
N GLN A 20 11.02 -11.95 -4.61
CA GLN A 20 12.45 -12.21 -4.45
C GLN A 20 12.77 -12.86 -3.09
N GLY A 21 12.13 -12.39 -2.02
CA GLY A 21 12.23 -12.99 -0.68
C GLY A 21 11.72 -14.43 -0.65
N ILE A 22 10.56 -14.69 -1.26
CA ILE A 22 9.98 -16.05 -1.38
C ILE A 22 10.94 -16.98 -2.13
N LEU A 23 11.46 -16.55 -3.28
CA LEU A 23 12.35 -17.35 -4.10
C LEU A 23 13.70 -17.61 -3.40
N ARG A 24 14.23 -16.62 -2.66
CA ARG A 24 15.43 -16.81 -1.85
C ARG A 24 15.19 -17.83 -0.74
N TYR A 25 14.10 -17.70 0.00
CA TYR A 25 13.73 -18.67 1.04
C TYR A 25 13.58 -20.09 0.47
N ALA A 26 12.93 -20.21 -0.68
CA ALA A 26 12.76 -21.49 -1.36
C ALA A 26 14.11 -22.14 -1.74
N LYS A 27 15.08 -21.35 -2.18
CA LYS A 27 16.44 -21.80 -2.51
C LYS A 27 17.23 -22.22 -1.27
N GLU A 28 17.15 -21.44 -0.20
CA GLU A 28 17.85 -21.72 1.07
C GLU A 28 17.24 -22.93 1.79
N ASN A 29 15.97 -23.24 1.55
CA ASN A 29 15.25 -24.39 2.12
C ASN A 29 14.98 -25.48 1.07
N ALA A 30 15.99 -25.82 0.29
CA ALA A 30 15.91 -26.76 -0.84
C ALA A 30 15.59 -28.22 -0.44
N GLN A 31 15.38 -28.54 0.84
CA GLN A 31 14.84 -29.82 1.30
C GLN A 31 13.46 -30.13 0.71
N LYS A 32 12.72 -29.11 0.28
CA LYS A 32 11.46 -29.24 -0.45
C LYS A 32 11.59 -28.51 -1.79
N GLU A 33 11.16 -29.16 -2.82
CA GLU A 33 11.02 -28.51 -4.14
C GLU A 33 9.89 -27.48 -4.11
N TRP A 34 10.15 -26.28 -4.65
CA TRP A 34 9.21 -25.16 -4.71
C TRP A 34 8.90 -24.81 -6.16
N VAL A 35 7.63 -24.63 -6.46
CA VAL A 35 7.17 -24.04 -7.73
C VAL A 35 6.26 -22.87 -7.42
N VAL A 36 6.57 -21.70 -7.98
CA VAL A 36 5.82 -20.46 -7.73
C VAL A 36 5.12 -20.02 -9.01
N CYS A 37 3.80 -19.86 -8.93
CA CYS A 37 2.98 -19.28 -9.98
C CYS A 37 2.59 -17.86 -9.60
N ARG A 38 2.85 -16.89 -10.48
CA ARG A 38 2.39 -15.51 -10.33
C ARG A 38 1.00 -15.36 -10.95
N MET A 39 0.05 -14.92 -10.16
CA MET A 39 -1.32 -14.68 -10.61
C MET A 39 -1.67 -13.20 -10.43
N PRO A 40 -2.00 -12.46 -11.50
CA PRO A 40 -2.36 -11.05 -11.39
C PRO A 40 -3.76 -10.89 -10.80
N PRO A 41 -4.08 -9.76 -10.13
CA PRO A 41 -5.41 -9.48 -9.56
C PRO A 41 -6.52 -9.50 -10.59
N SER A 42 -6.22 -9.16 -11.85
CA SER A 42 -7.16 -9.18 -12.96
C SER A 42 -7.80 -10.57 -13.16
N PHE A 43 -7.07 -11.66 -12.88
CA PHE A 43 -7.63 -13.00 -12.93
C PHE A 43 -8.75 -13.16 -11.89
N LYS A 44 -8.50 -12.76 -10.64
CA LYS A 44 -9.53 -12.78 -9.59
C LYS A 44 -10.69 -11.83 -9.91
N SER A 45 -10.43 -10.66 -10.48
CA SER A 45 -11.47 -9.70 -10.85
C SER A 45 -12.38 -10.25 -11.96
N GLN A 46 -11.83 -11.04 -12.88
CA GLN A 46 -12.57 -11.61 -14.01
C GLN A 46 -13.35 -12.89 -13.64
N PHE A 47 -12.75 -13.77 -12.82
CA PHE A 47 -13.27 -15.12 -12.58
C PHE A 47 -13.73 -15.35 -11.13
N GLY A 48 -13.62 -14.34 -10.27
CA GLY A 48 -13.91 -14.47 -8.84
C GLY A 48 -12.92 -15.35 -8.09
N ILE A 49 -13.18 -15.55 -6.79
CA ILE A 49 -12.36 -16.44 -5.96
C ILE A 49 -12.57 -17.91 -6.33
N GLU A 50 -13.74 -18.27 -6.84
CA GLU A 50 -14.09 -19.60 -7.31
C GLU A 50 -13.23 -19.99 -8.52
N GLY A 51 -13.04 -19.07 -9.47
CA GLY A 51 -12.15 -19.30 -10.61
C GLY A 51 -10.69 -19.44 -10.19
N VAL A 52 -10.26 -18.66 -9.20
CA VAL A 52 -8.92 -18.81 -8.58
C VAL A 52 -8.77 -20.20 -7.95
N LEU A 53 -9.79 -20.65 -7.21
CA LEU A 53 -9.79 -21.99 -6.60
C LEU A 53 -9.78 -23.11 -7.63
N GLU A 54 -10.58 -23.01 -8.68
CA GLU A 54 -10.61 -24.00 -9.77
C GLU A 54 -9.23 -24.11 -10.43
N TRP A 55 -8.62 -22.98 -10.75
CA TRP A 55 -7.27 -22.96 -11.31
C TRP A 55 -6.25 -23.55 -10.33
N ALA A 56 -6.35 -23.21 -9.06
CA ALA A 56 -5.47 -23.74 -8.02
C ALA A 56 -5.58 -25.26 -7.89
N LYS A 57 -6.78 -25.84 -7.98
CA LYS A 57 -7.02 -27.28 -7.97
C LYS A 57 -6.38 -27.96 -9.20
N ASN A 58 -6.61 -27.42 -10.39
CA ASN A 58 -6.07 -27.95 -11.64
C ASN A 58 -4.54 -27.92 -11.62
N TRP A 59 -3.95 -26.87 -11.08
CA TRP A 59 -2.49 -26.74 -10.94
C TRP A 59 -1.94 -27.49 -9.70
N LYS A 60 -2.82 -28.06 -8.86
CA LYS A 60 -2.48 -28.76 -7.62
C LYS A 60 -1.72 -27.88 -6.62
N ALA A 61 -2.14 -26.62 -6.50
CA ALA A 61 -1.62 -25.71 -5.49
C ALA A 61 -1.90 -26.20 -4.08
N ASN A 62 -0.96 -25.99 -3.16
CA ASN A 62 -1.12 -26.29 -1.75
C ASN A 62 -0.84 -25.09 -0.85
N ALA A 63 -0.41 -23.97 -1.41
CA ALA A 63 -0.20 -22.72 -0.71
C ALA A 63 -0.57 -21.52 -1.60
N MET A 64 -1.04 -20.46 -0.97
CA MET A 64 -1.35 -19.16 -1.61
C MET A 64 -0.91 -18.01 -0.72
N ILE A 65 -0.18 -17.06 -1.30
CA ILE A 65 0.10 -15.76 -0.72
C ILE A 65 -0.60 -14.72 -1.58
N GLY A 66 -1.36 -13.80 -0.97
CA GLY A 66 -2.04 -12.80 -1.79
C GLY A 66 -2.90 -11.79 -1.04
N ARG A 67 -3.53 -10.92 -1.83
CA ARG A 67 -4.51 -9.94 -1.35
C ARG A 67 -5.92 -10.52 -1.43
N PHE A 68 -6.60 -10.57 -0.28
CA PHE A 68 -7.95 -11.08 -0.15
C PHE A 68 -8.89 -9.98 0.36
N ASP A 69 -10.15 -10.01 -0.07
CA ASP A 69 -11.11 -8.97 0.24
C ASP A 69 -11.87 -9.25 1.55
N ASN A 70 -12.11 -10.53 1.86
CA ASN A 70 -12.93 -10.96 2.99
C ASN A 70 -12.53 -12.35 3.54
N ASP A 71 -13.09 -12.70 4.70
CA ASP A 71 -12.84 -13.99 5.37
C ASP A 71 -13.43 -15.18 4.59
N GLU A 72 -14.48 -14.97 3.81
CA GLU A 72 -15.14 -16.04 3.02
C GLU A 72 -14.19 -16.55 1.94
N ASN A 73 -13.49 -15.65 1.24
CA ASN A 73 -12.49 -16.00 0.24
C ASN A 73 -11.36 -16.86 0.84
N VAL A 74 -10.88 -16.48 2.03
CA VAL A 74 -9.84 -17.21 2.74
C VAL A 74 -10.35 -18.57 3.18
N SER A 75 -11.54 -18.62 3.78
CA SER A 75 -12.16 -19.86 4.26
C SER A 75 -12.41 -20.85 3.14
N LEU A 76 -12.85 -20.39 1.98
CA LEU A 76 -13.05 -21.21 0.79
C LEU A 76 -11.75 -21.92 0.35
N LEU A 77 -10.64 -21.18 0.31
CA LEU A 77 -9.34 -21.74 -0.03
C LEU A 77 -8.85 -22.76 1.00
N GLN A 78 -8.96 -22.42 2.31
CA GLN A 78 -8.53 -23.30 3.40
C GLN A 78 -9.33 -24.61 3.45
N GLN A 79 -10.66 -24.56 3.26
CA GLN A 79 -11.54 -25.74 3.20
C GLN A 79 -11.18 -26.69 2.04
N ASN A 80 -10.49 -26.16 1.02
CA ASN A 80 -10.00 -26.95 -0.10
C ASN A 80 -8.50 -27.34 0.03
N GLY A 81 -7.94 -27.26 1.25
CA GLY A 81 -6.59 -27.73 1.55
C GLY A 81 -5.46 -26.79 1.13
N ILE A 82 -5.75 -25.52 0.82
CA ILE A 82 -4.76 -24.52 0.45
C ILE A 82 -4.35 -23.74 1.72
N THR A 83 -3.06 -23.77 2.06
CA THR A 83 -2.51 -22.90 3.11
C THR A 83 -2.48 -21.46 2.62
N VAL A 84 -3.08 -20.53 3.37
CA VAL A 84 -3.21 -19.13 2.97
C VAL A 84 -2.42 -18.21 3.89
N ILE A 85 -1.67 -17.29 3.28
CA ILE A 85 -1.01 -16.15 3.94
C ILE A 85 -1.52 -14.89 3.24
N ALA A 86 -2.09 -13.96 4.02
CA ALA A 86 -2.58 -12.70 3.46
C ALA A 86 -1.44 -11.68 3.33
N GLN A 87 -1.47 -10.91 2.26
CA GLN A 87 -0.75 -9.65 2.14
C GLN A 87 -1.71 -8.51 2.53
N ASP A 88 -1.26 -7.57 3.36
CA ASP A 88 -2.06 -6.43 3.78
C ASP A 88 -2.60 -5.65 2.56
N TYR A 89 -3.90 -5.37 2.61
CA TYR A 89 -4.58 -4.57 1.60
C TYR A 89 -5.77 -3.81 2.24
N LYS A 90 -7.00 -4.28 2.03
CA LYS A 90 -8.20 -3.63 2.60
C LYS A 90 -8.37 -3.93 4.09
N ARG A 91 -7.79 -5.01 4.57
CA ARG A 91 -7.89 -5.44 5.97
C ARG A 91 -6.76 -6.39 6.35
N ARG A 92 -6.55 -6.56 7.65
CA ARG A 92 -5.82 -7.69 8.23
C ARG A 92 -6.78 -8.79 8.63
N PHE A 93 -6.34 -10.00 8.48
CA PHE A 93 -7.08 -11.19 8.90
C PHE A 93 -6.61 -11.63 10.29
N THR A 94 -7.56 -12.10 11.11
CA THR A 94 -7.26 -12.58 12.47
C THR A 94 -7.04 -14.09 12.53
N ASN A 95 -7.50 -14.81 11.53
CA ASN A 95 -7.53 -16.27 11.47
C ASN A 95 -6.42 -16.88 10.58
N ILE A 96 -5.62 -16.05 9.91
CA ILE A 96 -4.48 -16.46 9.09
C ILE A 96 -3.29 -15.54 9.32
N PRO A 97 -2.04 -15.99 9.00
CA PRO A 97 -0.88 -15.10 8.98
C PRO A 97 -1.05 -13.96 7.97
N ASN A 98 -0.56 -12.77 8.34
CA ASN A 98 -0.50 -11.61 7.46
C ASN A 98 0.96 -11.23 7.22
N ILE A 99 1.29 -10.86 5.99
CA ILE A 99 2.53 -10.17 5.65
C ILE A 99 2.24 -8.68 5.81
N THR A 100 2.88 -8.08 6.79
CA THR A 100 2.64 -6.71 7.24
C THR A 100 3.95 -6.01 7.58
N SER A 101 3.89 -4.68 7.71
CA SER A 101 4.95 -3.83 8.24
C SER A 101 4.40 -2.96 9.37
N ASP A 102 5.28 -2.29 10.10
CA ASP A 102 4.88 -1.31 11.11
C ASP A 102 4.59 0.04 10.42
N TYR A 103 3.38 0.15 9.89
CA TYR A 103 2.94 1.35 9.18
C TYR A 103 2.67 2.53 10.11
N LEU A 104 2.26 2.27 11.36
CA LEU A 104 2.13 3.30 12.39
C LEU A 104 3.48 3.95 12.66
N LEU A 105 4.51 3.15 12.89
CA LEU A 105 5.88 3.64 13.09
C LEU A 105 6.39 4.41 11.87
N THR A 106 6.07 3.96 10.66
CA THR A 106 6.45 4.69 9.44
C THR A 106 5.84 6.10 9.42
N GLY A 107 4.56 6.23 9.75
CA GLY A 107 3.90 7.53 9.90
C GLY A 107 4.51 8.40 11.00
N GLN A 108 4.79 7.81 12.16
CA GLN A 108 5.47 8.49 13.27
C GLN A 108 6.84 9.04 12.83
N MET A 109 7.68 8.22 12.21
CA MET A 109 9.01 8.64 11.73
C MET A 109 8.93 9.81 10.75
N ALA A 110 7.93 9.81 9.86
CA ALA A 110 7.70 10.92 8.93
C ALA A 110 7.34 12.23 9.67
N ALA A 111 6.46 12.16 10.68
CA ALA A 111 6.10 13.31 11.50
C ALA A 111 7.32 13.86 12.26
N GLU A 112 8.08 13.00 12.91
CA GLU A 112 9.30 13.37 13.64
C GLU A 112 10.33 14.02 12.69
N TYR A 113 10.51 13.48 11.49
CA TYR A 113 11.38 14.04 10.48
C TYR A 113 11.01 15.48 10.11
N PHE A 114 9.73 15.76 9.88
CA PHE A 114 9.26 17.09 9.56
C PHE A 114 9.33 18.04 10.75
N LEU A 115 8.95 17.58 11.96
CA LEU A 115 9.05 18.37 13.19
C LEU A 115 10.50 18.80 13.47
N MET A 116 11.47 17.91 13.33
CA MET A 116 12.90 18.23 13.49
C MET A 116 13.39 19.29 12.49
N ARG A 117 12.74 19.40 11.32
CA ARG A 117 13.04 20.43 10.32
C ARG A 117 12.28 21.73 10.51
N GLY A 118 11.49 21.83 11.57
CA GLY A 118 10.79 23.05 11.96
C GLY A 118 9.52 23.33 11.18
N PHE A 119 8.95 22.38 10.46
CA PHE A 119 7.65 22.53 9.82
C PHE A 119 6.55 22.73 10.86
N LYS A 120 5.52 23.51 10.50
CA LYS A 120 4.41 23.88 11.37
C LYS A 120 3.04 23.52 10.79
N ASN A 121 2.98 23.26 9.48
CA ASN A 121 1.77 22.86 8.77
C ASN A 121 2.03 21.49 8.14
N PHE A 122 1.08 20.59 8.23
CA PHE A 122 1.25 19.19 7.85
C PHE A 122 0.07 18.71 7.03
N ALA A 123 0.34 17.86 6.07
CA ALA A 123 -0.68 17.22 5.26
C ALA A 123 -0.36 15.75 4.99
N PHE A 124 -1.40 15.00 4.72
CA PHE A 124 -1.30 13.60 4.29
C PHE A 124 -2.09 13.38 3.01
N PHE A 125 -1.50 12.66 2.07
CA PHE A 125 -2.14 12.23 0.84
C PHE A 125 -2.08 10.73 0.69
N GLY A 126 -3.24 10.06 0.59
CA GLY A 126 -3.29 8.61 0.55
C GLY A 126 -4.62 8.01 0.12
N TYR A 127 -4.74 6.70 0.30
CA TYR A 127 -5.93 5.93 0.02
C TYR A 127 -6.76 5.75 1.30
N GLU A 128 -8.07 5.71 1.16
CA GLU A 128 -8.99 5.27 2.20
C GLU A 128 -9.17 3.75 2.18
N ASN A 129 -9.50 3.18 3.34
CA ASN A 129 -9.79 1.76 3.49
C ASN A 129 -8.66 0.86 2.96
N THR A 130 -7.43 1.29 3.18
CA THR A 130 -6.22 0.56 2.82
C THR A 130 -5.28 0.56 4.02
N VAL A 131 -5.06 -0.62 4.60
CA VAL A 131 -4.39 -0.81 5.90
C VAL A 131 -3.10 0.00 6.02
N TRP A 132 -2.21 -0.11 5.03
CA TRP A 132 -0.91 0.54 5.08
C TRP A 132 -0.99 2.07 4.91
N SER A 133 -1.97 2.58 4.17
CA SER A 133 -2.21 4.02 4.03
C SER A 133 -2.84 4.60 5.28
N ASP A 134 -3.91 3.96 5.77
CA ASP A 134 -4.65 4.42 6.95
C ASP A 134 -3.76 4.43 8.20
N GLU A 135 -2.98 3.39 8.43
CA GLU A 135 -2.08 3.33 9.59
C GLU A 135 -0.91 4.32 9.48
N ARG A 136 -0.35 4.55 8.29
CA ARG A 136 0.63 5.62 8.09
C ARG A 136 0.04 6.98 8.41
N CYS A 137 -1.20 7.25 7.98
CA CYS A 137 -1.92 8.48 8.33
C CYS A 137 -2.14 8.62 9.84
N ILE A 138 -2.60 7.56 10.49
CA ILE A 138 -2.83 7.52 11.94
C ILE A 138 -1.54 7.80 12.72
N GLY A 139 -0.46 7.09 12.40
CA GLY A 139 0.83 7.27 13.08
C GLY A 139 1.40 8.68 12.89
N PHE A 140 1.25 9.24 11.69
CA PHE A 140 1.63 10.62 11.37
C PHE A 140 0.83 11.62 12.20
N HIS A 141 -0.49 11.54 12.15
CA HIS A 141 -1.39 12.46 12.86
C HIS A 141 -1.23 12.38 14.38
N GLN A 142 -1.23 11.20 14.98
CA GLN A 142 -1.06 11.03 16.43
C GLN A 142 0.26 11.62 16.94
N THR A 143 1.32 11.54 16.16
CA THR A 143 2.62 12.12 16.51
C THR A 143 2.56 13.65 16.47
N LEU A 144 1.88 14.21 15.47
CA LEU A 144 1.65 15.66 15.38
C LEU A 144 0.75 16.16 16.50
N GLU A 145 -0.30 15.43 16.87
CA GLU A 145 -1.16 15.77 18.02
C GLU A 145 -0.36 15.83 19.32
N LYS A 146 0.47 14.80 19.59
CA LYS A 146 1.35 14.78 20.77
C LYS A 146 2.33 15.95 20.81
N ALA A 147 2.75 16.44 19.65
CA ALA A 147 3.63 17.59 19.51
C ALA A 147 2.88 18.96 19.52
N GLY A 148 1.54 18.95 19.65
CA GLY A 148 0.71 20.16 19.71
C GLY A 148 0.30 20.73 18.34
N TYR A 149 0.44 19.95 17.27
CA TYR A 149 0.14 20.36 15.88
C TYR A 149 -1.09 19.66 15.28
N GLY A 150 -1.95 19.04 16.07
CA GLY A 150 -3.13 18.33 15.57
C GLY A 150 -4.06 19.20 14.71
N ASN A 151 -4.24 20.47 15.08
CA ASN A 151 -5.09 21.42 14.35
C ASN A 151 -4.45 21.92 13.03
N GLN A 152 -3.18 21.68 12.80
CA GLN A 152 -2.44 22.05 11.59
C GLN A 152 -2.27 20.88 10.63
N PHE A 153 -3.04 19.81 10.83
CA PHE A 153 -3.04 18.62 10.00
C PHE A 153 -4.21 18.62 9.02
N HIS A 154 -3.92 18.34 7.74
CA HIS A 154 -4.88 18.27 6.65
C HIS A 154 -4.73 16.95 5.91
N ALA A 155 -5.74 16.11 5.88
CA ALA A 155 -5.72 14.88 5.12
C ALA A 155 -6.52 15.00 3.83
N TYR A 156 -5.99 14.41 2.76
CA TYR A 156 -6.72 14.15 1.54
C TYR A 156 -6.64 12.65 1.24
N THR A 157 -7.72 11.97 1.54
CA THR A 157 -7.87 10.56 1.24
C THR A 157 -9.04 10.41 0.28
N ASN A 158 -8.87 9.63 -0.77
CA ASN A 158 -9.89 9.55 -1.81
C ASN A 158 -10.17 8.12 -2.24
N GLN A 159 -11.44 7.74 -2.18
CA GLN A 159 -11.93 6.45 -2.67
C GLN A 159 -12.09 6.39 -4.19
N GLN A 160 -12.25 7.53 -4.85
CA GLN A 160 -12.67 7.58 -6.25
C GLN A 160 -11.55 7.92 -7.24
N LEU A 161 -10.35 8.26 -6.78
CA LEU A 161 -9.31 8.83 -7.64
C LEU A 161 -8.55 7.84 -8.52
N GLU A 162 -8.72 6.54 -8.36
CA GLU A 162 -8.01 5.57 -9.21
C GLU A 162 -8.38 5.69 -10.69
N THR A 163 -9.58 6.17 -11.00
CA THR A 163 -10.08 6.24 -12.38
C THR A 163 -10.17 7.63 -12.97
N LEU A 164 -10.32 8.68 -12.16
CA LEU A 164 -10.62 10.04 -12.68
C LEU A 164 -9.44 11.02 -12.61
N TRP A 165 -8.45 10.79 -11.78
CA TRP A 165 -7.37 11.75 -11.61
C TRP A 165 -6.50 11.97 -12.87
N TYR A 166 -6.43 10.99 -13.76
CA TYR A 166 -5.74 11.15 -15.06
C TYR A 166 -6.47 12.12 -15.97
N TYR A 167 -7.77 12.30 -15.77
CA TYR A 167 -8.63 13.13 -16.60
C TYR A 167 -8.98 14.48 -15.95
N ASP A 168 -9.05 14.51 -14.61
CA ASP A 168 -9.35 15.72 -13.86
C ASP A 168 -8.50 15.82 -12.58
N THR A 169 -7.44 16.63 -12.68
CA THR A 169 -6.57 16.95 -11.54
C THR A 169 -7.07 18.14 -10.73
N THR A 170 -8.17 18.81 -11.15
CA THR A 170 -8.67 20.05 -10.55
C THR A 170 -8.95 19.92 -9.05
N PRO A 171 -9.62 18.86 -8.54
CA PRO A 171 -9.86 18.74 -7.11
C PRO A 171 -8.56 18.65 -6.29
N LEU A 172 -7.58 17.92 -6.79
CA LEU A 172 -6.29 17.77 -6.13
C LEU A 172 -5.50 19.09 -6.15
N VAL A 173 -5.49 19.81 -7.29
CA VAL A 173 -4.86 21.13 -7.40
C VAL A 173 -5.49 22.11 -6.41
N ASN A 174 -6.82 22.18 -6.36
CA ASN A 174 -7.54 23.06 -5.44
C ASN A 174 -7.20 22.76 -3.99
N TRP A 175 -7.12 21.47 -3.62
CA TRP A 175 -6.72 21.08 -2.28
C TRP A 175 -5.27 21.49 -1.97
N LEU A 176 -4.32 21.20 -2.86
CA LEU A 176 -2.92 21.61 -2.67
C LEU A 176 -2.76 23.12 -2.53
N GLN A 177 -3.51 23.91 -3.31
CA GLN A 177 -3.51 25.37 -3.23
C GLN A 177 -4.19 25.91 -1.97
N SER A 178 -5.07 25.14 -1.35
CA SER A 178 -5.72 25.53 -0.08
C SER A 178 -4.85 25.28 1.15
N LEU A 179 -3.77 24.52 1.01
CA LEU A 179 -2.85 24.23 2.10
C LEU A 179 -2.09 25.49 2.53
N PRO A 180 -1.84 25.68 3.83
CA PRO A 180 -0.99 26.76 4.30
C PRO A 180 0.40 26.72 3.67
N PRO A 181 1.06 27.86 3.48
CA PRO A 181 2.42 27.89 2.93
C PRO A 181 3.41 27.12 3.82
N LYS A 182 4.42 26.53 3.21
CA LYS A 182 5.42 25.67 3.86
C LYS A 182 4.79 24.46 4.56
N THR A 183 3.80 23.84 3.93
CA THR A 183 3.22 22.58 4.41
C THR A 183 4.18 21.41 4.12
N ALA A 184 4.36 20.54 5.10
CA ALA A 184 5.02 19.25 4.99
C ALA A 184 4.00 18.17 4.64
N LEU A 185 4.08 17.60 3.44
CA LEU A 185 3.14 16.62 2.92
C LEU A 185 3.76 15.22 2.92
N LEU A 186 3.16 14.31 3.68
CA LEU A 186 3.44 12.89 3.61
C LEU A 186 2.51 12.23 2.59
N CYS A 187 3.08 11.57 1.59
CA CYS A 187 2.35 10.70 0.67
C CYS A 187 2.44 9.26 1.18
N CYS A 188 1.31 8.54 1.12
CA CYS A 188 1.21 7.20 1.69
C CYS A 188 2.15 6.19 1.04
N ASP A 189 2.56 6.40 -0.21
CA ASP A 189 3.53 5.59 -0.94
C ASP A 189 4.29 6.42 -1.98
N HIS A 190 5.20 5.76 -2.68
CA HIS A 190 6.02 6.31 -3.75
C HIS A 190 5.17 6.82 -4.94
N ASN A 191 4.18 6.04 -5.40
CA ASN A 191 3.35 6.41 -6.54
C ASN A 191 2.54 7.67 -6.25
N GLN A 192 2.00 7.80 -5.03
CA GLN A 192 1.31 9.02 -4.62
C GLN A 192 2.28 10.20 -4.49
N GLY A 193 3.52 9.96 -4.05
CA GLY A 193 4.57 10.98 -4.04
C GLY A 193 4.89 11.51 -5.45
N ASN A 194 5.04 10.64 -6.42
CA ASN A 194 5.26 11.01 -7.82
C ASN A 194 4.07 11.80 -8.38
N LYS A 195 2.85 11.33 -8.15
CA LYS A 195 1.63 12.01 -8.56
C LYS A 195 1.55 13.44 -8.02
N ILE A 196 1.78 13.63 -6.73
CA ILE A 196 1.82 14.98 -6.13
C ILE A 196 2.90 15.83 -6.78
N THR A 197 4.09 15.28 -7.02
CA THR A 197 5.20 15.99 -7.62
C THR A 197 4.85 16.49 -9.04
N GLU A 198 4.24 15.63 -9.86
CA GLU A 198 3.81 16.01 -11.22
C GLU A 198 2.68 17.05 -11.19
N VAL A 199 1.70 16.90 -10.30
CA VAL A 199 0.61 17.88 -10.15
C VAL A 199 1.15 19.22 -9.68
N CYS A 200 2.06 19.26 -8.71
CA CYS A 200 2.70 20.49 -8.24
C CYS A 200 3.46 21.20 -9.37
N LYS A 201 4.22 20.43 -10.17
CA LYS A 201 4.97 20.96 -11.33
C LYS A 201 4.02 21.58 -12.36
N PHE A 202 2.96 20.88 -12.72
CA PHE A 202 1.94 21.36 -13.66
C PHE A 202 1.24 22.62 -13.14
N SER A 203 0.92 22.68 -11.84
CA SER A 203 0.20 23.79 -11.20
C SER A 203 1.11 24.92 -10.70
N LYS A 204 2.42 24.84 -10.99
CA LYS A 204 3.43 25.82 -10.57
C LYS A 204 3.58 25.98 -9.05
N ILE A 205 3.22 24.95 -8.28
CA ILE A 205 3.47 24.86 -6.84
C ILE A 205 4.93 24.44 -6.65
N LYS A 206 5.69 25.22 -5.90
CA LYS A 206 7.13 24.99 -5.73
C LYS A 206 7.43 23.97 -4.65
N ILE A 207 8.11 22.88 -5.01
CA ILE A 207 8.68 21.92 -4.08
C ILE A 207 10.17 22.25 -3.90
N PRO A 208 10.69 22.36 -2.69
CA PRO A 208 10.02 22.22 -1.38
C PRO A 208 9.49 23.53 -0.80
N ASN A 209 9.52 24.67 -1.49
CA ASN A 209 9.31 26.00 -0.92
C ASN A 209 7.86 26.26 -0.49
N ASP A 210 6.89 25.86 -1.31
CA ASP A 210 5.48 26.00 -0.98
C ASP A 210 4.98 24.76 -0.23
N ILE A 211 5.33 23.55 -0.73
CA ILE A 211 5.00 22.25 -0.15
C ILE A 211 6.24 21.36 -0.18
N ALA A 212 6.65 20.82 0.96
CA ALA A 212 7.70 19.82 1.02
C ALA A 212 7.05 18.42 0.96
N VAL A 213 7.48 17.58 0.04
CA VAL A 213 6.88 16.25 -0.20
C VAL A 213 7.80 15.15 0.31
N LEU A 214 7.24 14.21 1.05
CA LEU A 214 7.90 12.98 1.49
C LEU A 214 7.07 11.78 1.01
N GLY A 215 7.67 10.90 0.24
CA GLY A 215 7.11 9.60 -0.13
C GLY A 215 7.66 8.49 0.76
N VAL A 216 7.00 7.34 0.70
CA VAL A 216 7.42 6.09 1.37
C VAL A 216 7.77 5.06 0.31
N ASP A 217 8.53 4.03 0.72
CA ASP A 217 8.95 2.85 -0.04
C ASP A 217 10.15 3.04 -0.98
N ASN A 218 10.50 4.26 -1.37
CA ASN A 218 11.68 4.59 -2.21
C ASN A 218 11.86 3.62 -3.40
N ASP A 219 10.78 3.43 -4.14
CA ASP A 219 10.79 2.55 -5.30
C ASP A 219 11.61 3.17 -6.44
N VAL A 220 12.58 2.41 -6.94
CA VAL A 220 13.41 2.77 -8.09
C VAL A 220 12.86 2.00 -9.29
N SER A 221 11.71 2.41 -9.80
CA SER A 221 11.16 1.91 -11.06
C SER A 221 11.54 2.81 -12.23
#